data_d5fb7c5409583e769e5a104c9e4fcd17
#
_entry.id   d5fb7c5409583e769e5a104c9e4fcd17
#
_cell.length_a   1.000
_cell.length_b   1.000
_cell.length_c   1.000
_cell.angle_alpha   90.00
_cell.angle_beta   90.00
_cell.angle_gamma   90.00
#
_symmetry.space_group_name_H-M   'P 1'
#
loop_
_entity.id
_entity.type
_entity.pdbx_description
1 polymer ?
#
loop_
_entity_poly.entity_id
_entity_poly.type
_entity_poly.pdbx_seq_one_letter_code
_entity_poly.pdbx_strand_id
1 'polypeptide(L)'
;MLEASHRHMRDYLRPGLEMASLPVGTPLLRGDWLAFSTTERRVTNHCGLAWPCADGGFQMLHAINDRGVSFTPLGNWWLRRMTRHFRIVIAEAEVAVWA
;
A
#
# COMPACT_ATOMS: atom_id res chain seq x y z
N MET A 1 -3.02 14.72 3.55
CA MET A 1 -3.98 13.82 2.88
C MET A 1 -3.72 12.36 3.16
N LEU A 2 -2.50 11.89 2.95
CA LEU A 2 -2.21 10.46 3.19
C LEU A 2 -2.35 10.07 4.65
N GLU A 3 -1.90 10.91 5.58
CA GLU A 3 -2.01 10.60 7.00
C GLU A 3 -3.48 10.46 7.43
N ALA A 4 -4.36 11.28 6.88
CA ALA A 4 -5.80 11.15 7.13
C ALA A 4 -6.34 9.85 6.51
N SER A 5 -5.90 9.49 5.30
CA SER A 5 -6.31 8.25 4.62
C SER A 5 -5.82 7.03 5.38
N HIS A 6 -4.58 7.06 5.87
CA HIS A 6 -4.01 5.99 6.68
C HIS A 6 -4.80 5.78 7.98
N ARG A 7 -5.10 6.86 8.70
CA ARG A 7 -5.89 6.77 9.92
C ARG A 7 -7.29 6.23 9.66
N HIS A 8 -7.92 6.71 8.61
CA HIS A 8 -9.24 6.27 8.20
C HIS A 8 -9.25 4.77 7.89
N MET A 9 -8.29 4.31 7.11
CA MET A 9 -8.13 2.90 6.78
C MET A 9 -7.95 2.04 8.05
N ARG A 10 -7.11 2.49 8.97
CA ARG A 10 -6.86 1.79 10.21
C ARG A 10 -8.13 1.63 11.06
N ASP A 11 -8.99 2.65 11.07
CA ASP A 11 -10.21 2.63 11.87
C ASP A 11 -11.22 1.60 11.38
N TYR A 12 -11.09 1.12 10.14
CA TYR A 12 -11.96 0.08 9.58
C TYR A 12 -11.37 -1.31 9.70
N LEU A 13 -10.16 -1.47 10.22
CA LEU A 13 -9.59 -2.79 10.42
C LEU A 13 -10.33 -3.55 11.50
N ARG A 14 -10.52 -4.84 11.25
CA ARG A 14 -11.14 -5.72 12.23
C ARG A 14 -10.23 -5.86 13.44
N PRO A 15 -10.80 -6.08 14.66
CA PRO A 15 -9.98 -6.38 15.84
C PRO A 15 -9.01 -7.52 15.54
N GLY A 16 -7.76 -7.39 15.99
CA GLY A 16 -6.72 -8.37 15.72
C GLY A 16 -5.92 -8.11 14.44
N LEU A 17 -6.36 -7.17 13.60
CA LEU A 17 -5.60 -6.75 12.42
C LEU A 17 -4.90 -5.43 12.71
N GLU A 18 -3.69 -5.29 12.21
CA GLU A 18 -2.88 -4.08 12.37
C GLU A 18 -2.28 -3.66 11.05
N MET A 19 -2.03 -2.37 10.91
CA MET A 19 -1.35 -1.82 9.74
C MET A 19 0.09 -1.50 10.14
N ALA A 20 1.00 -2.37 9.72
CA ALA A 20 2.43 -2.20 10.00
C ALA A 20 3.06 -1.27 8.98
N SER A 21 3.86 -0.31 9.47
CA SER A 21 4.68 0.56 8.62
C SER A 21 6.00 -0.14 8.35
N LEU A 22 6.37 -0.23 7.08
CA LEU A 22 7.60 -0.91 6.65
C LEU A 22 8.56 0.10 6.03
N PRO A 23 9.87 -0.17 6.07
CA PRO A 23 10.82 0.67 5.34
C PRO A 23 10.52 0.64 3.84
N VAL A 24 10.61 1.79 3.18
CA VAL A 24 10.56 1.85 1.73
C VAL A 24 11.72 1.04 1.17
N GLY A 25 11.44 0.18 0.19
CA GLY A 25 12.42 -0.76 -0.32
C GLY A 25 12.22 -2.19 0.17
N THR A 26 11.39 -2.40 1.18
CA THR A 26 10.99 -3.74 1.61
C THR A 26 10.31 -4.46 0.43
N PRO A 27 10.60 -5.75 0.19
CA PRO A 27 9.94 -6.50 -0.88
C PRO A 27 8.42 -6.43 -0.77
N LEU A 28 7.75 -6.24 -1.90
CA LEU A 28 6.30 -6.10 -1.96
C LEU A 28 5.62 -7.45 -1.79
N LEU A 29 4.48 -7.44 -1.12
CA LEU A 29 3.57 -8.56 -1.05
C LEU A 29 2.19 -8.13 -1.52
N ARG A 30 1.38 -9.09 -1.95
CA ARG A 30 0.00 -8.84 -2.36
C ARG A 30 -0.76 -8.08 -1.28
N GLY A 31 -1.42 -7.00 -1.68
CA GLY A 31 -2.26 -6.23 -0.77
C GLY A 31 -1.51 -5.19 0.05
N ASP A 32 -0.20 -5.05 -0.12
CA ASP A 32 0.52 -3.97 0.53
C ASP A 32 -0.03 -2.62 0.09
N TRP A 33 -0.15 -1.71 1.05
CA TRP A 33 -0.61 -0.35 0.82
C TRP A 33 0.60 0.54 0.57
N LEU A 34 0.63 1.19 -0.58
CA LEU A 34 1.77 1.99 -1.01
C LEU A 34 1.36 3.44 -1.18
N ALA A 35 2.25 4.34 -0.80
CA ALA A 35 2.03 5.78 -0.91
C ALA A 35 3.16 6.42 -1.70
N PHE A 36 2.82 7.43 -2.48
CA PHE A 36 3.74 8.03 -3.44
C PHE A 36 3.67 9.55 -3.43
N SER A 37 4.77 10.16 -3.84
CA SER A 37 4.80 11.55 -4.24
C SER A 37 4.98 11.61 -5.76
N THR A 38 3.96 12.08 -6.46
CA THR A 38 4.00 12.19 -7.93
C THR A 38 4.53 13.56 -8.37
N THR A 39 4.88 14.42 -7.41
CA THR A 39 5.43 15.75 -7.66
C THR A 39 6.83 15.87 -7.09
N GLU A 40 7.56 16.92 -7.45
CA GLU A 40 8.91 17.16 -6.94
C GLU A 40 8.94 17.58 -5.47
N ARG A 41 7.81 17.92 -4.89
CA ARG A 41 7.73 18.42 -3.52
C ARG A 41 7.86 17.33 -2.45
N ARG A 42 7.95 16.08 -2.83
CA ARG A 42 8.03 14.93 -1.92
C ARG A 42 6.89 14.88 -0.89
N VAL A 43 5.78 15.49 -1.22
CA VAL A 43 4.57 15.40 -0.41
C VAL A 43 3.76 14.23 -0.94
N THR A 44 3.39 13.32 -0.05
CA THR A 44 2.57 12.17 -0.44
C THR A 44 1.22 12.66 -0.96
N ASN A 45 0.91 12.30 -2.19
CA ASN A 45 -0.31 12.75 -2.87
C ASN A 45 -1.02 11.64 -3.64
N HIS A 46 -0.54 10.41 -3.55
CA HIS A 46 -1.13 9.29 -4.27
C HIS A 46 -0.92 8.00 -3.49
N CYS A 47 -1.81 7.04 -3.63
CA CYS A 47 -1.69 5.75 -2.99
C CYS A 47 -2.31 4.64 -3.86
N GLY A 48 -1.96 3.40 -3.56
CA GLY A 48 -2.50 2.24 -4.22
C GLY A 48 -2.17 0.96 -3.49
N LEU A 49 -2.72 -0.14 -3.97
CA LEU A 49 -2.48 -1.47 -3.44
C LEU A 49 -1.56 -2.24 -4.38
N ALA A 50 -0.55 -2.89 -3.81
CA ALA A 50 0.34 -3.77 -4.58
C ALA A 50 -0.39 -5.06 -4.92
N TRP A 51 -0.25 -5.50 -6.18
CA TRP A 51 -0.86 -6.73 -6.64
C TRP A 51 0.08 -7.46 -7.58
N PRO A 52 0.27 -8.79 -7.43
CA PRO A 52 1.19 -9.52 -8.30
C PRO A 52 0.71 -9.53 -9.75
N CYS A 53 1.67 -9.44 -10.67
CA CYS A 53 1.44 -9.68 -12.09
C CYS A 53 1.71 -11.13 -12.42
N ALA A 54 1.19 -11.59 -13.56
CA ALA A 54 1.42 -12.96 -14.03
C ALA A 54 2.90 -13.24 -14.32
N ASP A 55 3.68 -12.21 -14.65
CA ASP A 55 5.11 -12.33 -14.98
C ASP A 55 6.03 -12.34 -13.76
N GLY A 56 5.48 -12.32 -12.55
CA GLY A 56 6.26 -12.30 -11.31
C GLY A 56 6.56 -10.92 -10.75
N GLY A 57 6.26 -9.86 -11.48
CA GLY A 57 6.38 -8.50 -11.00
C GLY A 57 5.14 -8.03 -10.24
N PHE A 58 5.09 -6.74 -9.96
CA PHE A 58 3.96 -6.12 -9.26
C PHE A 58 3.34 -5.01 -10.08
N GLN A 59 2.05 -4.85 -9.90
CA GLN A 59 1.27 -3.74 -10.41
C GLN A 59 0.57 -3.05 -9.24
N MET A 60 0.04 -1.87 -9.47
CA MET A 60 -0.66 -1.10 -8.46
C MET A 60 -2.12 -0.96 -8.86
N LEU A 61 -3.02 -1.33 -7.96
CA LEU A 61 -4.44 -1.03 -8.10
C LEU A 61 -4.68 0.34 -7.48
N HIS A 62 -5.14 1.30 -8.27
CA HIS A 62 -5.32 2.67 -7.80
C HIS A 62 -6.43 3.37 -8.56
N ALA A 63 -6.92 4.46 -7.99
CA ALA A 63 -7.91 5.31 -8.63
C ALA A 63 -7.21 6.41 -9.43
N ILE A 64 -7.62 6.57 -10.68
CA ILE A 64 -7.11 7.63 -11.56
C ILE A 64 -8.26 8.55 -11.89
N ASN A 65 -8.02 9.86 -11.77
CA ASN A 65 -9.04 10.86 -12.12
C ASN A 65 -9.55 10.62 -13.54
N ASP A 66 -10.86 10.67 -13.69
CA ASP A 66 -11.58 10.50 -14.96
C ASP A 66 -11.50 9.10 -15.58
N ARG A 67 -10.77 8.15 -14.95
CA ARG A 67 -10.62 6.79 -15.46
C ARG A 67 -11.13 5.72 -14.50
N GLY A 68 -11.45 6.11 -13.25
CA GLY A 68 -11.84 5.15 -12.23
C GLY A 68 -10.67 4.32 -11.73
N VAL A 69 -10.95 3.10 -11.28
CA VAL A 69 -9.95 2.19 -10.75
C VAL A 69 -9.27 1.43 -11.87
N SER A 70 -7.95 1.34 -11.83
CA SER A 70 -7.18 0.60 -12.83
C SER A 70 -5.90 0.02 -12.25
N PHE A 71 -5.30 -0.92 -12.99
CA PHE A 71 -3.99 -1.48 -12.66
C PHE A 71 -2.90 -0.77 -13.48
N THR A 72 -1.80 -0.44 -12.82
CA THR A 72 -0.64 0.18 -13.46
C THR A 72 0.62 -0.57 -13.03
N PRO A 73 1.50 -0.98 -13.97
CA PRO A 73 2.74 -1.64 -13.57
C PRO A 73 3.58 -0.77 -12.64
N LEU A 74 4.15 -1.40 -11.60
CA LEU A 74 5.03 -0.71 -10.65
C LEU A 74 6.46 -0.72 -11.17
N GLY A 75 6.73 0.13 -12.17
CA GLY A 75 8.07 0.31 -12.70
C GLY A 75 8.90 1.28 -11.85
N ASN A 76 10.12 1.55 -12.32
CA ASN A 76 11.07 2.39 -11.59
C ASN A 76 10.55 3.81 -11.31
N TRP A 77 9.73 4.35 -12.19
CA TRP A 77 9.16 5.68 -11.98
C TRP A 77 8.36 5.74 -10.69
N TRP A 78 7.52 4.73 -10.44
CA TRP A 78 6.72 4.62 -9.23
C TRP A 78 7.56 4.25 -8.02
N LEU A 79 8.44 3.25 -8.15
CA LEU A 79 9.24 2.76 -7.03
C LEU A 79 10.13 3.84 -6.43
N ARG A 80 10.68 4.72 -7.26
CA ARG A 80 11.50 5.84 -6.78
C ARG A 80 10.70 6.94 -6.11
N ARG A 81 9.39 6.95 -6.31
CA ARG A 81 8.50 7.97 -5.73
C ARG A 81 7.72 7.47 -4.53
N MET A 82 7.94 6.23 -4.13
CA MET A 82 7.29 5.68 -2.95
C MET A 82 7.76 6.40 -1.69
N THR A 83 6.80 6.88 -0.90
CA THR A 83 7.11 7.61 0.33
C THR A 83 6.78 6.78 1.57
N ARG A 84 5.84 5.84 1.47
CA ARG A 84 5.45 4.98 2.57
C ARG A 84 5.05 3.61 2.07
N HIS A 85 5.24 2.61 2.92
CA HIS A 85 4.88 1.23 2.65
C HIS A 85 4.23 0.65 3.89
N PHE A 86 3.01 0.16 3.77
CA PHE A 86 2.28 -0.43 4.88
C PHE A 86 1.83 -1.85 4.51
N ARG A 87 1.68 -2.67 5.54
CA ARG A 87 1.17 -4.04 5.38
C ARG A 87 0.17 -4.33 6.46
N ILE A 88 -0.97 -4.92 6.10
CA ILE A 88 -1.94 -5.38 7.07
C ILE A 88 -1.44 -6.71 7.58
N VAL A 89 -1.28 -6.82 8.91
CA VAL A 89 -0.76 -8.01 9.58
C VAL A 89 -1.77 -8.49 10.62
N ILE A 90 -1.69 -9.78 10.93
CA ILE A 90 -2.52 -10.36 11.98
C ILE A 90 -1.80 -10.16 13.30
N ALA A 91 -2.49 -9.60 14.30
CA ALA A 91 -1.92 -9.45 15.62
C ALA A 91 -1.61 -10.82 16.24
N GLU A 92 -0.59 -10.87 17.10
CA GLU A 92 -0.11 -12.12 17.69
C GLU A 92 -1.21 -12.93 18.33
N ALA A 93 -2.15 -12.27 19.02
CA ALA A 93 -3.29 -12.94 19.67
C ALA A 93 -4.17 -13.68 18.65
N GLU A 94 -4.35 -13.12 17.45
CA GLU A 94 -5.12 -13.75 16.37
C GLU A 94 -4.37 -14.96 15.82
N VAL A 95 -3.06 -14.87 15.69
CA VAL A 95 -2.24 -15.99 15.24
C VAL A 95 -2.36 -17.15 16.22
N ALA A 96 -2.39 -16.90 17.51
CA ALA A 96 -2.55 -17.93 18.54
C ALA A 96 -3.91 -18.64 18.43
N VAL A 97 -4.96 -17.92 18.04
CA VAL A 97 -6.28 -18.50 17.84
C VAL A 97 -6.33 -19.45 16.64
N TRP A 98 -5.57 -19.13 15.60
CA TRP A 98 -5.56 -19.94 14.36
C TRP A 98 -4.57 -21.11 14.42
N ALA A 99 -3.65 -21.07 15.33
CA ALA A 99 -2.68 -22.14 15.51
C ALA A 99 -3.27 -23.32 16.28
#